data_eb6313f7d35bdb2f5a01077a2ba982a5
#
_entry.id   eb6313f7d35bdb2f5a01077a2ba982a5
#
_cell.length_a   1.000
_cell.length_b   1.000
_cell.length_c   1.000
_cell.angle_alpha   90.00
_cell.angle_beta   90.00
_cell.angle_gamma   90.00
#
_symmetry.space_group_name_H-M   'P 1'
#
loop_
_entity.id
_entity.type
_entity.pdbx_description
1 polymer ?
#
loop_
_entity_poly.entity_id
_entity_poly.type
_entity_poly.pdbx_seq_one_letter_code
_entity_poly.pdbx_strand_id
1 'polypeptide(L)'
;MTNHYCDMQNADVILTIGSNNVENHPVSSKWVQRALDNGATWIVVDPRYTRSAEMADIYCPIRSGTDIAFYGGLFNYILEHDLWQHEYVLNYTNASYLLDEEYSFDVETGIFSGFDKDAATYDSATWHYQVDSTKEWDTSEGAAYAWAAAEGVPEFTPPVVEVPKRDMTLQ
;
A
#
# COMPACT_ATOMS: atom_id res chain seq x y z
N MET A 1 -6.09 -10.55 -5.19
CA MET A 1 -7.21 -9.60 -5.24
C MET A 1 -7.83 -9.53 -3.86
N THR A 2 -7.94 -8.34 -3.29
CA THR A 2 -8.40 -8.15 -1.91
C THR A 2 -9.91 -8.39 -1.76
N ASN A 3 -10.71 -7.86 -2.71
CA ASN A 3 -12.15 -8.00 -2.73
C ASN A 3 -12.65 -8.74 -3.97
N HIS A 4 -13.87 -9.24 -3.92
CA HIS A 4 -14.51 -9.81 -5.09
C HIS A 4 -14.92 -8.71 -6.07
N TYR A 5 -14.86 -8.98 -7.38
CA TYR A 5 -15.22 -7.99 -8.43
C TYR A 5 -16.61 -7.36 -8.26
N CYS A 6 -17.59 -8.12 -7.75
CA CYS A 6 -18.93 -7.57 -7.54
C CYS A 6 -19.00 -6.45 -6.52
N ASP A 7 -17.99 -6.33 -5.65
CA ASP A 7 -17.93 -5.25 -4.65
C ASP A 7 -17.62 -3.88 -5.25
N MET A 8 -17.07 -3.83 -6.46
CA MET A 8 -16.83 -2.57 -7.17
C MET A 8 -18.10 -1.74 -7.33
N GLN A 9 -19.29 -2.37 -7.41
CA GLN A 9 -20.55 -1.63 -7.53
C GLN A 9 -20.88 -0.74 -6.32
N ASN A 10 -20.21 -0.97 -5.18
CA ASN A 10 -20.41 -0.22 -3.94
C ASN A 10 -19.37 0.92 -3.77
N ALA A 11 -18.48 1.10 -4.73
CA ALA A 11 -17.46 2.14 -4.67
C ALA A 11 -18.03 3.50 -5.06
N ASP A 12 -17.59 4.56 -4.37
CA ASP A 12 -17.88 5.95 -4.73
C ASP A 12 -16.89 6.47 -5.78
N VAL A 13 -15.65 5.93 -5.77
CA VAL A 13 -14.60 6.26 -6.73
C VAL A 13 -13.90 4.99 -7.18
N ILE A 14 -13.69 4.85 -8.48
CA ILE A 14 -12.90 3.77 -9.07
C ILE A 14 -11.69 4.38 -9.77
N LEU A 15 -10.50 4.00 -9.32
CA LEU A 15 -9.23 4.40 -9.94
C LEU A 15 -8.61 3.21 -10.66
N THR A 16 -8.48 3.31 -11.97
CA THR A 16 -7.82 2.29 -12.80
C THR A 16 -6.52 2.86 -13.35
N ILE A 17 -5.41 2.20 -13.06
CA ILE A 17 -4.09 2.61 -13.54
C ILE A 17 -3.45 1.49 -14.35
N GLY A 18 -3.00 1.80 -15.57
CA GLY A 18 -2.30 0.87 -16.44
C GLY A 18 -3.10 -0.37 -16.84
N SER A 19 -4.42 -0.29 -16.80
CA SER A 19 -5.29 -1.42 -17.13
C SER A 19 -6.45 -1.03 -18.04
N ASN A 20 -6.78 -1.90 -18.98
CA ASN A 20 -7.90 -1.75 -19.89
C ASN A 20 -8.99 -2.79 -19.57
N ASN A 21 -9.66 -2.62 -18.44
CA ASN A 21 -10.65 -3.58 -17.90
C ASN A 21 -11.75 -3.92 -18.90
N VAL A 22 -12.18 -2.94 -19.69
CA VAL A 22 -13.29 -3.13 -20.66
C VAL A 22 -12.94 -4.20 -21.69
N GLU A 23 -11.68 -4.28 -22.09
CA GLU A 23 -11.24 -5.26 -23.10
C GLU A 23 -10.66 -6.54 -22.47
N ASN A 24 -9.85 -6.41 -21.40
CA ASN A 24 -9.19 -7.58 -20.83
C ASN A 24 -10.02 -8.32 -19.75
N HIS A 25 -10.96 -7.62 -19.12
CA HIS A 25 -11.88 -8.19 -18.12
C HIS A 25 -13.33 -7.76 -18.35
N PRO A 26 -13.91 -8.03 -19.51
CA PRO A 26 -15.22 -7.47 -19.91
C PRO A 26 -16.35 -7.84 -18.95
N VAL A 27 -16.28 -9.03 -18.33
CA VAL A 27 -17.30 -9.46 -17.36
C VAL A 27 -17.24 -8.62 -16.08
N SER A 28 -16.07 -8.14 -15.67
CA SER A 28 -15.95 -7.30 -14.49
C SER A 28 -16.41 -5.86 -14.74
N SER A 29 -16.36 -5.40 -16.00
CA SER A 29 -16.76 -4.04 -16.37
C SER A 29 -18.23 -3.75 -16.07
N LYS A 30 -19.08 -4.76 -16.01
CA LYS A 30 -20.49 -4.59 -15.58
C LYS A 30 -20.63 -4.07 -14.15
N TRP A 31 -19.66 -4.38 -13.29
CA TRP A 31 -19.68 -3.91 -11.90
C TRP A 31 -19.21 -2.47 -11.80
N VAL A 32 -18.24 -2.09 -12.65
CA VAL A 32 -17.84 -0.69 -12.82
C VAL A 32 -19.02 0.13 -13.33
N GLN A 33 -19.72 -0.35 -14.36
CA GLN A 33 -20.90 0.33 -14.89
C GLN A 33 -21.98 0.51 -13.82
N ARG A 34 -22.24 -0.49 -12.99
CA ARG A 34 -23.20 -0.37 -11.88
C ARG A 34 -22.78 0.67 -10.84
N ALA A 35 -21.49 0.81 -10.56
CA ALA A 35 -21.00 1.87 -9.70
C ALA A 35 -21.29 3.24 -10.31
N LEU A 36 -21.01 3.42 -11.60
CA LEU A 36 -21.32 4.67 -12.33
C LEU A 36 -22.83 4.96 -12.31
N ASP A 37 -23.67 3.96 -12.54
CA ASP A 37 -25.13 4.09 -12.46
C ASP A 37 -25.60 4.53 -11.06
N ASN A 38 -24.82 4.19 -10.01
CA ASN A 38 -25.04 4.60 -8.62
C ASN A 38 -24.38 5.96 -8.29
N GLY A 39 -23.72 6.61 -9.23
CA GLY A 39 -23.12 7.94 -9.06
C GLY A 39 -21.64 7.92 -8.69
N ALA A 40 -20.96 6.80 -8.81
CA ALA A 40 -19.49 6.74 -8.63
C ALA A 40 -18.77 7.52 -9.74
N THR A 41 -17.55 7.95 -9.44
CA THR A 41 -16.64 8.56 -10.42
C THR A 41 -15.58 7.56 -10.85
N TRP A 42 -15.40 7.35 -12.14
CA TRP A 42 -14.35 6.50 -12.68
C TRP A 42 -13.20 7.31 -13.25
N ILE A 43 -12.00 7.11 -12.72
CA ILE A 43 -10.76 7.75 -13.13
C ILE A 43 -9.86 6.70 -13.77
N VAL A 44 -9.41 6.95 -14.99
CA VAL A 44 -8.47 6.09 -15.71
C VAL A 44 -7.16 6.82 -15.95
N VAL A 45 -6.07 6.22 -15.51
CA VAL A 45 -4.70 6.71 -15.66
C VAL A 45 -3.94 5.75 -16.54
N ASP A 46 -3.59 6.14 -17.74
CA ASP A 46 -2.93 5.28 -18.71
C ASP A 46 -2.17 6.12 -19.75
N PRO A 47 -0.98 5.71 -20.18
CA PRO A 47 -0.29 6.41 -21.27
C PRO A 47 -1.03 6.32 -22.61
N ARG A 48 -1.90 5.33 -22.77
CA ARG A 48 -2.71 5.12 -23.97
C ARG A 48 -4.19 5.39 -23.70
N TYR A 49 -4.86 6.08 -24.61
CA TYR A 49 -6.31 6.22 -24.58
C TYR A 49 -6.97 4.90 -24.95
N THR A 50 -7.40 4.16 -23.93
CA THR A 50 -7.99 2.83 -24.03
C THR A 50 -9.51 2.87 -24.07
N ARG A 51 -10.17 1.73 -24.31
CA ARG A 51 -11.63 1.63 -24.18
C ARG A 51 -12.11 1.93 -22.76
N SER A 52 -11.31 1.60 -21.74
CA SER A 52 -11.63 2.01 -20.36
C SER A 52 -11.53 3.51 -20.18
N ALA A 53 -10.54 4.16 -20.82
CA ALA A 53 -10.40 5.61 -20.79
C ALA A 53 -11.55 6.33 -21.53
N GLU A 54 -12.08 5.73 -22.60
CA GLU A 54 -13.24 6.26 -23.35
C GLU A 54 -14.52 6.30 -22.51
N MET A 55 -14.66 5.33 -21.58
CA MET A 55 -15.83 5.19 -20.73
C MET A 55 -15.71 5.87 -19.36
N ALA A 56 -14.53 6.33 -19.00
CA ALA A 56 -14.25 6.96 -17.73
C ALA A 56 -14.73 8.42 -17.69
N ASP A 57 -15.09 8.90 -16.51
CA ASP A 57 -15.42 10.31 -16.27
C ASP A 57 -14.18 11.20 -16.38
N ILE A 58 -13.03 10.68 -15.92
CA ILE A 58 -11.75 11.40 -15.94
C ILE A 58 -10.68 10.50 -16.55
N TYR A 59 -10.01 10.98 -17.58
CA TYR A 59 -8.83 10.36 -18.15
C TYR A 59 -7.59 11.21 -17.84
N CYS A 60 -6.60 10.58 -17.23
CA CYS A 60 -5.31 11.19 -16.90
C CYS A 60 -4.22 10.53 -17.75
N PRO A 61 -3.76 11.16 -18.84
CA PRO A 61 -2.64 10.66 -19.61
C PRO A 61 -1.34 10.84 -18.83
N ILE A 62 -0.61 9.75 -18.64
CA ILE A 62 0.72 9.78 -18.03
C ILE A 62 1.79 9.30 -19.01
N ARG A 63 3.04 9.65 -18.76
CA ARG A 63 4.16 9.03 -19.47
C ARG A 63 4.46 7.67 -18.86
N SER A 64 4.74 6.67 -19.67
CA SER A 64 5.19 5.35 -19.17
C SER A 64 6.36 5.50 -18.20
N GLY A 65 6.27 4.84 -17.04
CA GLY A 65 7.27 4.90 -15.98
C GLY A 65 7.11 6.08 -15.01
N THR A 66 6.01 6.85 -15.07
CA THR A 66 5.75 7.98 -14.14
C THR A 66 4.66 7.70 -13.12
N ASP A 67 4.27 6.45 -12.94
CA ASP A 67 3.24 6.04 -11.97
C ASP A 67 3.62 6.46 -10.54
N ILE A 68 4.91 6.32 -10.18
CA ILE A 68 5.41 6.72 -8.85
C ILE A 68 5.20 8.24 -8.64
N ALA A 69 5.46 9.05 -9.66
CA ALA A 69 5.26 10.50 -9.57
C ALA A 69 3.77 10.86 -9.45
N PHE A 70 2.90 10.15 -10.17
CA PHE A 70 1.45 10.32 -10.07
C PHE A 70 0.94 10.00 -8.66
N TYR A 71 1.30 8.84 -8.12
CA TYR A 71 0.92 8.45 -6.75
C TYR A 71 1.54 9.35 -5.70
N GLY A 72 2.82 9.73 -5.86
CA GLY A 72 3.51 10.66 -4.96
C GLY A 72 2.80 12.01 -4.88
N GLY A 73 2.37 12.56 -6.02
CA GLY A 73 1.58 13.78 -6.08
C GLY A 73 0.21 13.65 -5.40
N LEU A 74 -0.47 12.52 -5.61
CA LEU A 74 -1.75 12.22 -4.97
C LEU A 74 -1.61 12.13 -3.45
N PHE A 75 -0.62 11.37 -2.97
CA PHE A 75 -0.37 11.21 -1.53
C PHE A 75 0.06 12.54 -0.89
N ASN A 76 0.91 13.32 -1.54
CA ASN A 76 1.30 14.63 -1.04
C ASN A 76 0.09 15.52 -0.83
N TYR A 77 -0.80 15.58 -1.83
CA TYR A 77 -2.03 16.36 -1.74
C TYR A 77 -2.93 15.91 -0.60
N ILE A 78 -3.12 14.59 -0.45
CA ILE A 78 -3.95 14.01 0.62
C ILE A 78 -3.38 14.35 2.00
N LEU A 79 -2.04 14.26 2.17
CA LEU A 79 -1.37 14.55 3.44
C LEU A 79 -1.37 16.04 3.77
N GLU A 80 -1.08 16.91 2.80
CA GLU A 80 -1.08 18.37 3.00
C GLU A 80 -2.45 18.93 3.39
N HIS A 81 -3.53 18.29 2.93
CA HIS A 81 -4.90 18.75 3.19
C HIS A 81 -5.63 17.93 4.26
N ASP A 82 -4.92 17.02 4.94
CA ASP A 82 -5.48 16.13 5.97
C ASP A 82 -6.72 15.34 5.51
N LEU A 83 -6.70 14.86 4.27
CA LEU A 83 -7.81 14.13 3.63
C LEU A 83 -7.72 12.61 3.80
N TRP A 84 -6.73 12.09 4.54
CA TRP A 84 -6.57 10.66 4.75
C TRP A 84 -7.54 10.11 5.80
N GLN A 85 -7.89 8.84 5.65
CA GLN A 85 -8.86 8.15 6.52
C GLN A 85 -8.15 7.72 7.82
N HIS A 86 -8.19 8.59 8.85
CA HIS A 86 -7.45 8.46 10.11
C HIS A 86 -7.66 7.11 10.80
N GLU A 87 -8.92 6.70 10.99
CA GLU A 87 -9.24 5.44 11.67
C GLU A 87 -8.70 4.23 10.91
N TYR A 88 -8.85 4.22 9.59
CA TYR A 88 -8.36 3.13 8.76
C TYR A 88 -6.83 3.06 8.76
N VAL A 89 -6.16 4.20 8.55
CA VAL A 89 -4.71 4.27 8.49
C VAL A 89 -4.09 3.86 9.81
N LEU A 90 -4.66 4.31 10.94
CA LEU A 90 -4.17 3.99 12.28
C LEU A 90 -4.33 2.51 12.62
N ASN A 91 -5.46 1.89 12.28
CA ASN A 91 -5.80 0.56 12.76
C ASN A 91 -5.47 -0.57 11.77
N TYR A 92 -5.41 -0.27 10.46
CA TYR A 92 -5.30 -1.29 9.42
C TYR A 92 -4.08 -1.15 8.53
N THR A 93 -3.21 -0.16 8.79
CA THR A 93 -1.95 0.02 8.04
C THR A 93 -0.76 0.15 8.97
N ASN A 94 0.44 0.07 8.41
CA ASN A 94 1.69 0.28 9.14
C ASN A 94 2.17 1.75 9.17
N ALA A 95 1.40 2.67 8.63
CA ALA A 95 1.79 4.09 8.55
C ALA A 95 1.89 4.77 9.93
N SER A 96 1.24 4.21 10.96
CA SER A 96 1.32 4.70 12.34
C SER A 96 2.52 4.21 13.12
N TYR A 97 3.31 3.28 12.58
CA TYR A 97 4.44 2.70 13.30
C TYR A 97 5.67 3.56 13.15
N LEU A 98 6.43 3.68 14.23
CA LEU A 98 7.69 4.40 14.22
C LEU A 98 8.77 3.55 13.56
N LEU A 99 9.54 4.16 12.69
CA LEU A 99 10.75 3.56 12.12
C LEU A 99 11.87 3.56 13.16
N ASP A 100 12.83 2.67 12.97
CA ASP A 100 14.06 2.67 13.77
C ASP A 100 14.74 4.03 13.75
N GLU A 101 15.35 4.45 14.87
CA GLU A 101 15.98 5.77 14.99
C GLU A 101 17.21 5.94 14.08
N GLU A 102 17.87 4.83 13.74
CA GLU A 102 19.02 4.82 12.84
C GLU A 102 18.62 4.78 11.36
N TYR A 103 17.33 4.55 11.05
CA TYR A 103 16.85 4.62 9.68
C TYR A 103 16.90 6.06 9.16
N SER A 104 17.51 6.24 8.01
CA SER A 104 17.56 7.54 7.35
C SER A 104 17.44 7.39 5.83
N PHE A 105 16.96 8.44 5.19
CA PHE A 105 16.94 8.59 3.75
C PHE A 105 17.47 9.96 3.36
N ASP A 106 18.53 9.98 2.57
CA ASP A 106 19.08 11.20 2.02
C ASP A 106 18.34 11.58 0.74
N VAL A 107 17.58 12.66 0.81
CA VAL A 107 16.75 13.15 -0.30
C VAL A 107 17.59 13.63 -1.49
N GLU A 108 18.80 14.16 -1.24
CA GLU A 108 19.66 14.70 -2.30
C GLU A 108 20.32 13.58 -3.12
N THR A 109 20.80 12.55 -2.45
CA THR A 109 21.46 11.42 -3.12
C THR A 109 20.55 10.25 -3.44
N GLY A 110 19.37 10.19 -2.82
CA GLY A 110 18.44 9.07 -2.93
C GLY A 110 18.92 7.79 -2.24
N ILE A 111 19.84 7.92 -1.27
CA ILE A 111 20.47 6.78 -0.59
C ILE A 111 19.83 6.57 0.78
N PHE A 112 19.51 5.31 1.10
CA PHE A 112 19.06 4.91 2.42
C PHE A 112 20.22 4.60 3.36
N SER A 113 19.96 4.59 4.68
CA SER A 113 20.92 4.14 5.68
C SER A 113 21.45 2.72 5.37
N GLY A 114 22.69 2.46 5.74
CA GLY A 114 23.35 1.16 5.54
C GLY A 114 23.96 0.94 4.15
N PHE A 115 24.08 1.98 3.30
CA PHE A 115 24.69 1.82 1.99
C PHE A 115 26.22 1.68 2.08
N ASP A 116 26.73 0.56 1.61
CA ASP A 116 28.16 0.32 1.41
C ASP A 116 28.54 0.64 -0.06
N LYS A 117 29.34 1.70 -0.24
CA LYS A 117 29.77 2.13 -1.57
C LYS A 117 30.74 1.17 -2.27
N ASP A 118 31.55 0.48 -1.49
CA ASP A 118 32.59 -0.40 -2.03
C ASP A 118 31.99 -1.72 -2.50
N ALA A 119 31.05 -2.24 -1.74
CA ALA A 119 30.32 -3.46 -2.08
C ALA A 119 29.10 -3.22 -3.01
N ALA A 120 28.66 -1.97 -3.17
CA ALA A 120 27.44 -1.56 -3.84
C ALA A 120 26.19 -2.32 -3.33
N THR A 121 26.12 -2.51 -2.02
CA THR A 121 25.04 -3.23 -1.33
C THR A 121 24.50 -2.42 -0.16
N TYR A 122 23.36 -2.84 0.38
CA TYR A 122 22.77 -2.27 1.60
C TYR A 122 22.85 -3.26 2.76
N ASP A 123 23.25 -2.77 3.92
CA ASP A 123 22.91 -3.40 5.18
C ASP A 123 21.54 -2.87 5.64
N SER A 124 20.55 -3.73 5.67
CA SER A 124 19.18 -3.38 6.03
C SER A 124 18.88 -3.56 7.53
N ALA A 125 19.88 -3.66 8.36
CA ALA A 125 19.71 -3.89 9.80
C ALA A 125 18.87 -2.80 10.50
N THR A 126 18.86 -1.57 9.96
CA THR A 126 18.07 -0.44 10.49
C THR A 126 16.72 -0.26 9.80
N TRP A 127 16.36 -1.14 8.84
CA TRP A 127 15.13 -1.01 8.05
C TRP A 127 13.94 -1.74 8.70
N HIS A 128 13.70 -1.45 9.95
CA HIS A 128 12.59 -2.03 10.70
C HIS A 128 11.88 -0.96 11.55
N TYR A 129 10.78 -1.36 12.15
CA TYR A 129 10.08 -0.50 13.10
C TYR A 129 10.76 -0.58 14.47
N GLN A 130 10.58 0.49 15.27
CA GLN A 130 10.96 0.43 16.68
C GLN A 130 10.19 -0.71 17.34
N VAL A 131 10.90 -1.60 18.02
CA VAL A 131 10.33 -2.71 18.77
C VAL A 131 10.69 -2.53 20.24
N ASP A 132 9.80 -2.97 21.11
CA ASP A 132 10.10 -2.98 22.53
C ASP A 132 11.23 -4.00 22.81
N SER A 133 12.44 -3.48 23.04
CA SER A 133 13.63 -4.28 23.30
C SER A 133 13.57 -5.06 24.61
N THR A 134 12.52 -4.85 25.42
CA THR A 134 12.31 -5.60 26.67
C THR A 134 11.62 -6.94 26.42
N LYS A 135 11.06 -7.14 25.23
CA LYS A 135 10.44 -8.41 24.83
C LYS A 135 11.42 -9.20 23.96
N GLU A 136 11.95 -10.29 24.52
CA GLU A 136 12.74 -11.24 23.73
C GLU A 136 11.86 -11.85 22.63
N TRP A 137 12.30 -11.68 21.38
CA TRP A 137 11.76 -12.49 20.30
C TRP A 137 12.17 -13.93 20.52
N ASP A 138 11.20 -14.79 20.77
CA ASP A 138 11.46 -16.21 20.71
C ASP A 138 11.64 -16.62 19.24
N THR A 139 12.88 -16.59 18.79
CA THR A 139 13.27 -17.07 17.46
C THR A 139 13.53 -18.58 17.48
N SER A 140 13.39 -19.24 18.63
CA SER A 140 13.56 -20.67 18.76
C SER A 140 12.38 -21.39 18.11
N GLU A 141 12.71 -22.27 17.21
CA GLU A 141 11.88 -23.34 16.66
C GLU A 141 10.51 -22.95 16.10
N GLY A 142 10.48 -22.60 14.84
CA GLY A 142 9.26 -22.65 14.05
C GLY A 142 8.31 -21.45 14.21
N ALA A 143 8.73 -20.36 14.85
CA ALA A 143 8.10 -19.05 14.71
C ALA A 143 8.19 -18.58 13.23
N ALA A 144 9.04 -19.20 12.46
CA ALA A 144 8.99 -19.15 11.01
C ALA A 144 7.68 -19.80 10.56
N TYR A 145 6.63 -18.98 10.48
CA TYR A 145 5.49 -19.22 9.60
C TYR A 145 5.20 -20.69 9.35
N ALA A 146 4.78 -21.41 10.38
CA ALA A 146 4.25 -22.75 10.20
C ALA A 146 2.91 -22.65 9.48
N TRP A 147 2.95 -22.28 8.23
CA TRP A 147 1.90 -22.51 7.25
C TRP A 147 1.74 -23.99 6.95
N ALA A 148 2.59 -24.82 7.56
CA ALA A 148 2.35 -26.24 7.63
C ALA A 148 1.25 -26.44 8.67
N ALA A 149 0.00 -26.50 8.20
CA ALA A 149 -1.05 -27.18 8.91
C ALA A 149 -0.63 -28.65 9.08
N ALA A 150 0.29 -28.92 9.99
CA ALA A 150 0.51 -30.24 10.51
C ALA A 150 -0.65 -30.50 11.49
N GLU A 151 -1.41 -31.53 11.25
CA GLU A 151 -2.41 -32.02 12.19
C GLU A 151 -1.78 -32.14 13.59
N GLY A 152 -2.29 -31.39 14.57
CA GLY A 152 -1.86 -31.45 15.95
C GLY A 152 -0.96 -30.32 16.46
N VAL A 153 -0.76 -29.26 15.67
CA VAL A 153 -0.06 -28.05 16.20
C VAL A 153 -1.00 -27.31 17.14
N PRO A 154 -0.59 -26.98 18.38
CA PRO A 154 -1.38 -26.15 19.27
C PRO A 154 -1.67 -24.80 18.61
N GLU A 155 -2.83 -24.23 18.87
CA GLU A 155 -3.25 -22.95 18.38
C GLU A 155 -2.13 -21.92 18.58
N PHE A 156 -1.52 -21.50 17.47
CA PHE A 156 -0.41 -20.55 17.49
C PHE A 156 -0.97 -19.16 17.81
N THR A 157 -0.70 -18.68 18.98
CA THR A 157 -0.92 -17.27 19.31
C THR A 157 0.35 -16.51 18.93
N PRO A 158 0.35 -15.72 17.85
CA PRO A 158 1.54 -14.96 17.50
C PRO A 158 1.89 -14.04 18.65
N PRO A 159 3.19 -13.87 18.98
CA PRO A 159 3.60 -12.92 19.99
C PRO A 159 3.08 -11.53 19.58
N VAL A 160 2.36 -10.90 20.48
CA VAL A 160 1.93 -9.51 20.28
C VAL A 160 3.16 -8.65 20.51
N VAL A 161 3.79 -8.25 19.41
CA VAL A 161 4.86 -7.26 19.45
C VAL A 161 4.18 -5.90 19.54
N GLU A 162 4.29 -5.24 20.69
CA GLU A 162 3.88 -3.85 20.81
C GLU A 162 4.92 -2.98 20.10
N VAL A 163 4.59 -2.58 18.88
CA VAL A 163 5.38 -1.60 18.15
C VAL A 163 4.92 -0.22 18.59
N PRO A 164 5.83 0.67 19.02
CA PRO A 164 5.47 2.03 19.37
C PRO A 164 4.78 2.71 18.19
N LYS A 165 3.61 3.27 18.42
CA LYS A 165 2.87 4.02 17.41
C LYS A 165 3.12 5.52 17.58
N ARG A 166 3.31 6.19 16.47
CA ARG A 166 3.35 7.64 16.44
C ARG A 166 1.99 8.19 16.85
N ASP A 167 2.00 9.23 17.69
CA ASP A 167 0.80 10.04 17.90
C ASP A 167 0.47 10.74 16.58
N MET A 168 -0.65 10.35 15.95
CA MET A 168 -1.02 10.77 14.59
C MET A 168 -1.62 12.18 14.53
N THR A 169 -1.16 13.07 15.38
CA THR A 169 -1.33 14.50 15.19
C THR A 169 -0.23 15.01 14.28
N LEU A 170 -0.58 15.29 13.04
CA LEU A 170 0.31 15.99 12.12
C LEU A 170 0.63 17.37 12.74
N GLN A 171 1.89 17.58 13.12
CA GLN A 171 2.43 18.91 13.41
C GLN A 171 2.94 19.53 12.12
#